data_b5d62efec271c3808c7bbabba502b9be
#
_entry.id   b5d62efec271c3808c7bbabba502b9be
#
_cell.length_a   1.000
_cell.length_b   1.000
_cell.length_c   1.000
_cell.angle_alpha   90.00
_cell.angle_beta   90.00
_cell.angle_gamma   90.00
#
_symmetry.space_group_name_H-M   'P 1'
#
loop_
_entity.id
_entity.type
_entity.pdbx_description
1 polymer ?
#
loop_
_entity_poly.entity_id
_entity_poly.type
_entity_poly.pdbx_seq_one_letter_code
_entity_poly.pdbx_strand_id
1 'polypeptide(L)'
;GSEMCIRDSDCIIAGMGRTAEREMAYSFTEPYYYRDNCIVVKKGGKYDNVTKLSDLAGTGCKATTQLGTGWIPLLDQIEGAETGSNYETTSECFMAVSNGVADVCIVDLPTAESALLTNDDLAIIQFDESDTFTGDDEMVNVCIATRKDDTALCDKLQGAMDSLGWNDKDKMDELMASVLTQQPAAE
;
A
#
# COMPACT_ATOMS: atom_id res chain seq x y z
N GLY A 1 -2.11 -15.95 -6.66
CA GLY A 1 -3.06 -15.38 -5.75
C GLY A 1 -3.15 -16.20 -4.49
N SER A 2 -2.84 -15.63 -3.35
CA SER A 2 -3.13 -16.28 -2.08
C SER A 2 -4.65 -16.26 -1.89
N GLU A 3 -5.33 -17.27 -2.43
CA GLU A 3 -6.60 -17.70 -1.89
C GLU A 3 -6.32 -18.22 -0.48
N MET A 4 -6.16 -17.29 0.45
CA MET A 4 -6.22 -17.66 1.87
C MET A 4 -7.66 -18.06 2.12
N CYS A 5 -7.86 -19.39 2.00
CA CYS A 5 -9.16 -20.01 2.18
C CYS A 5 -9.57 -19.83 3.61
N ILE A 6 -10.64 -19.08 3.87
CA ILE A 6 -11.40 -19.11 5.15
C ILE A 6 -11.99 -20.54 5.37
N ARG A 7 -11.44 -21.56 4.75
CA ARG A 7 -11.90 -22.94 4.98
C ARG A 7 -11.60 -23.40 6.40
N ASP A 8 -10.48 -22.93 6.97
CA ASP A 8 -9.97 -23.35 8.26
C ASP A 8 -9.82 -22.19 9.27
N SER A 9 -10.12 -20.96 8.87
CA SER A 9 -9.99 -19.76 9.70
C SER A 9 -11.34 -19.06 9.84
N ASP A 10 -11.59 -18.48 11.01
CA ASP A 10 -12.83 -17.75 11.28
C ASP A 10 -12.77 -16.28 10.85
N CYS A 11 -11.58 -15.70 10.83
CA CYS A 11 -11.34 -14.35 10.35
C CYS A 11 -9.98 -14.20 9.64
N ILE A 12 -9.82 -13.12 8.89
CA ILE A 12 -8.58 -12.71 8.22
C ILE A 12 -8.18 -11.33 8.72
N ILE A 13 -6.96 -11.23 9.28
CA ILE A 13 -6.31 -9.98 9.68
C ILE A 13 -4.95 -9.94 8.97
N ALA A 14 -4.95 -9.56 7.69
CA ALA A 14 -3.77 -9.68 6.85
C ALA A 14 -3.76 -8.66 5.70
N GLY A 15 -4.02 -7.39 6.01
CA GLY A 15 -3.98 -6.32 5.02
C GLY A 15 -5.09 -6.43 3.95
N MET A 16 -6.23 -7.02 4.28
CA MET A 16 -7.31 -7.24 3.33
C MET A 16 -8.15 -5.97 3.15
N GLY A 17 -8.17 -5.42 1.93
CA GLY A 17 -9.04 -4.32 1.57
C GLY A 17 -10.50 -4.78 1.39
N ARG A 18 -11.42 -3.95 1.79
CA ARG A 18 -12.87 -4.11 1.58
C ARG A 18 -13.20 -3.60 0.19
N THR A 19 -13.70 -4.45 -0.68
CA THR A 19 -14.19 -4.11 -2.01
C THR A 19 -15.60 -4.63 -2.21
N ALA A 20 -16.38 -4.00 -3.10
CA ALA A 20 -17.73 -4.44 -3.41
C ALA A 20 -17.80 -5.93 -3.84
N GLU A 21 -16.79 -6.40 -4.59
CA GLU A 21 -16.70 -7.81 -4.97
C GLU A 21 -16.48 -8.73 -3.77
N ARG A 22 -15.56 -8.35 -2.87
CA ARG A 22 -15.25 -9.14 -1.67
C ARG A 22 -16.40 -9.14 -0.67
N GLU A 23 -17.18 -8.07 -0.59
CA GLU A 23 -18.38 -8.00 0.24
C GLU A 23 -19.46 -9.01 -0.14
N MET A 24 -19.44 -9.53 -1.37
CA MET A 24 -20.33 -10.63 -1.75
C MET A 24 -19.99 -11.95 -1.03
N ALA A 25 -18.73 -12.16 -0.69
CA ALA A 25 -18.24 -13.41 -0.09
C ALA A 25 -17.90 -13.31 1.40
N TYR A 26 -17.66 -12.09 1.91
CA TYR A 26 -17.19 -11.83 3.28
C TYR A 26 -17.99 -10.74 3.96
N SER A 27 -17.99 -10.73 5.29
CA SER A 27 -18.35 -9.58 6.12
C SER A 27 -17.08 -8.88 6.58
N PHE A 28 -17.12 -7.55 6.70
CA PHE A 28 -15.96 -6.72 7.05
C PHE A 28 -16.26 -5.83 8.23
N THR A 29 -15.26 -5.60 9.09
CA THR A 29 -15.27 -4.50 10.04
C THR A 29 -15.12 -3.16 9.30
N GLU A 30 -15.29 -2.05 10.01
CA GLU A 30 -14.77 -0.77 9.53
C GLU A 30 -13.24 -0.84 9.37
N PRO A 31 -12.65 0.00 8.52
CA PRO A 31 -11.21 0.02 8.35
C PRO A 31 -10.49 0.36 9.66
N TYR A 32 -9.42 -0.38 9.95
CA TYR A 32 -8.52 -0.08 11.07
C TYR A 32 -7.22 0.60 10.62
N TYR A 33 -6.93 0.54 9.33
CA TYR A 33 -5.76 1.18 8.75
C TYR A 33 -6.04 1.60 7.31
N TYR A 34 -5.46 2.72 6.91
CA TYR A 34 -5.46 3.18 5.53
C TYR A 34 -4.03 3.21 5.02
N ARG A 35 -3.80 2.57 3.88
CA ARG A 35 -2.50 2.54 3.23
C ARG A 35 -2.37 3.76 2.33
N ASP A 36 -1.56 4.71 2.75
CA ASP A 36 -1.22 5.83 1.88
C ASP A 36 -0.33 5.32 0.74
N ASN A 37 -0.66 5.71 -0.49
CA ASN A 37 0.18 5.42 -1.64
C ASN A 37 1.33 6.43 -1.70
N CYS A 38 2.50 5.94 -2.07
CA CYS A 38 3.70 6.75 -2.23
C CYS A 38 4.47 6.31 -3.47
N ILE A 39 5.51 7.04 -3.79
CA ILE A 39 6.49 6.59 -4.77
C ILE A 39 7.84 6.34 -4.11
N VAL A 40 8.55 5.34 -4.61
CA VAL A 40 9.96 5.09 -4.31
C VAL A 40 10.78 5.54 -5.49
N VAL A 41 11.80 6.34 -5.23
CA VAL A 41 12.70 6.93 -6.22
C VAL A 41 14.15 6.67 -5.83
N LYS A 42 15.09 6.89 -6.75
CA LYS A 42 16.51 6.84 -6.43
C LYS A 42 16.91 8.08 -5.64
N LYS A 43 17.51 7.87 -4.48
CA LYS A 43 18.00 8.93 -3.58
C LYS A 43 19.05 9.79 -4.29
N GLY A 44 18.89 11.12 -4.22
CA GLY A 44 19.74 12.06 -4.94
C GLY A 44 19.55 12.03 -6.46
N GLY A 45 18.55 11.31 -6.97
CA GLY A 45 18.19 11.24 -8.37
C GLY A 45 17.32 12.41 -8.84
N LYS A 46 16.89 12.34 -10.11
CA LYS A 46 16.12 13.42 -10.77
C LYS A 46 14.80 13.74 -10.02
N TYR A 47 14.19 12.77 -9.38
CA TYR A 47 12.87 12.85 -8.81
C TYR A 47 12.85 12.87 -7.26
N ASP A 48 14.03 13.00 -6.62
CA ASP A 48 14.16 12.96 -5.15
C ASP A 48 13.55 14.17 -4.44
N ASN A 49 13.23 15.24 -5.16
CA ASN A 49 12.70 16.49 -4.60
C ASN A 49 11.28 16.81 -5.08
N VAL A 50 10.58 15.88 -5.70
CA VAL A 50 9.18 16.07 -6.07
C VAL A 50 8.31 16.02 -4.81
N THR A 51 7.29 16.85 -4.74
CA THR A 51 6.38 16.90 -3.59
C THR A 51 4.92 16.72 -3.99
N LYS A 52 4.64 16.75 -5.30
CA LYS A 52 3.31 16.66 -5.87
C LYS A 52 3.28 15.67 -7.01
N LEU A 53 2.14 15.03 -7.21
CA LEU A 53 1.93 14.16 -8.35
C LEU A 53 2.12 14.91 -9.67
N SER A 54 1.64 16.15 -9.75
CA SER A 54 1.79 17.02 -10.92
C SER A 54 3.24 17.37 -11.24
N ASP A 55 4.19 17.27 -10.30
CA ASP A 55 5.62 17.48 -10.56
C ASP A 55 6.20 16.42 -11.51
N LEU A 56 5.54 15.27 -11.62
CA LEU A 56 5.91 14.19 -12.54
C LEU A 56 5.29 14.37 -13.93
N ALA A 57 4.28 15.24 -14.08
CA ALA A 57 3.54 15.40 -15.32
C ALA A 57 4.43 15.89 -16.46
N GLY A 58 4.36 15.22 -17.61
CA GLY A 58 5.11 15.57 -18.81
C GLY A 58 6.63 15.40 -18.72
N THR A 59 7.13 14.80 -17.64
CA THR A 59 8.59 14.58 -17.47
C THR A 59 9.11 13.40 -18.26
N GLY A 60 8.22 12.52 -18.76
CA GLY A 60 8.57 11.27 -19.41
C GLY A 60 9.23 10.28 -18.43
N CYS A 61 8.90 10.37 -17.12
CA CYS A 61 9.44 9.43 -16.14
C CYS A 61 8.96 8.01 -16.44
N LYS A 62 9.84 7.05 -16.25
CA LYS A 62 9.52 5.63 -16.36
C LYS A 62 8.94 5.14 -15.05
N ALA A 63 7.62 4.94 -15.03
CA ALA A 63 6.91 4.47 -13.86
C ALA A 63 6.74 2.94 -13.88
N THR A 64 6.85 2.32 -12.72
CA THR A 64 6.65 0.88 -12.50
C THR A 64 5.86 0.60 -11.24
N THR A 65 5.30 -0.59 -11.14
CA THR A 65 4.71 -1.14 -9.94
C THR A 65 4.64 -2.66 -10.01
N GLN A 66 4.18 -3.31 -8.94
CA GLN A 66 4.00 -4.75 -8.91
C GLN A 66 2.76 -5.17 -9.69
N LEU A 67 2.90 -6.22 -10.51
CA LEU A 67 1.82 -6.84 -11.27
C LEU A 67 0.73 -7.41 -10.34
N GLY A 68 -0.52 -7.32 -10.78
CA GLY A 68 -1.67 -7.89 -10.07
C GLY A 68 -2.06 -7.13 -8.80
N THR A 69 -1.54 -5.93 -8.60
CA THR A 69 -1.89 -5.07 -7.45
C THR A 69 -2.84 -3.94 -7.85
N GLY A 70 -3.47 -3.34 -6.84
CA GLY A 70 -4.29 -2.14 -7.00
C GLY A 70 -3.51 -0.88 -7.40
N TRP A 71 -2.19 -0.95 -7.48
CA TRP A 71 -1.36 0.19 -7.90
C TRP A 71 -1.27 0.35 -9.42
N ILE A 72 -1.62 -0.68 -10.21
CA ILE A 72 -1.57 -0.61 -11.67
C ILE A 72 -2.37 0.58 -12.24
N PRO A 73 -3.62 0.85 -11.82
CA PRO A 73 -4.37 2.01 -12.30
C PRO A 73 -3.76 3.36 -11.90
N LEU A 74 -2.92 3.41 -10.87
CA LEU A 74 -2.27 4.65 -10.44
C LEU A 74 -1.17 5.10 -11.41
N LEU A 75 -0.63 4.20 -12.21
CA LEU A 75 0.34 4.55 -13.25
C LEU A 75 -0.24 5.54 -14.26
N ASP A 76 -1.52 5.38 -14.60
CA ASP A 76 -2.22 6.23 -15.56
C ASP A 76 -2.47 7.65 -15.02
N GLN A 77 -2.32 7.86 -13.71
CA GLN A 77 -2.46 9.18 -13.08
C GLN A 77 -1.20 10.04 -13.20
N ILE A 78 -0.07 9.46 -13.57
CA ILE A 78 1.16 10.20 -13.87
C ILE A 78 1.11 10.63 -15.34
N GLU A 79 0.64 11.84 -15.59
CA GLU A 79 0.45 12.36 -16.94
C GLU A 79 1.75 12.36 -17.75
N GLY A 80 1.75 11.66 -18.88
CA GLY A 80 2.92 11.59 -19.78
C GLY A 80 4.06 10.72 -19.25
N ALA A 81 3.81 9.88 -18.25
CA ALA A 81 4.80 8.86 -17.88
C ALA A 81 5.00 7.84 -19.00
N GLU A 82 6.22 7.38 -19.18
CA GLU A 82 6.48 6.18 -19.94
C GLU A 82 6.15 4.97 -19.05
N THR A 83 5.21 4.14 -19.49
CA THR A 83 4.93 2.88 -18.79
C THR A 83 6.14 1.98 -18.90
N GLY A 84 6.87 1.81 -17.81
CA GLY A 84 7.95 0.85 -17.68
C GLY A 84 7.44 -0.59 -17.66
N SER A 85 8.34 -1.55 -17.57
CA SER A 85 7.96 -2.93 -17.27
C SER A 85 7.48 -2.99 -15.84
N ASN A 86 6.32 -3.60 -15.61
CA ASN A 86 5.87 -3.98 -14.27
C ASN A 86 6.44 -5.35 -13.90
N TYR A 87 6.68 -5.60 -12.63
CA TYR A 87 7.39 -6.79 -12.15
C TYR A 87 6.50 -7.67 -11.25
N GLU A 88 6.90 -8.91 -11.08
CA GLU A 88 6.16 -9.88 -10.25
C GLU A 88 6.23 -9.54 -8.75
N THR A 89 7.33 -8.93 -8.33
CA THR A 89 7.58 -8.58 -6.93
C THR A 89 7.95 -7.11 -6.75
N THR A 90 7.63 -6.56 -5.58
CA THR A 90 8.04 -5.19 -5.21
C THR A 90 9.57 -5.05 -5.15
N SER A 91 10.28 -6.10 -4.72
CA SER A 91 11.74 -6.11 -4.69
C SER A 91 12.35 -5.91 -6.08
N GLU A 92 11.78 -6.53 -7.12
CA GLU A 92 12.22 -6.31 -8.51
C GLU A 92 11.94 -4.87 -8.97
N CYS A 93 10.79 -4.29 -8.58
CA CYS A 93 10.49 -2.89 -8.85
C CYS A 93 11.54 -1.96 -8.21
N PHE A 94 11.90 -2.19 -6.95
CA PHE A 94 12.91 -1.41 -6.25
C PHE A 94 14.30 -1.55 -6.87
N MET A 95 14.67 -2.77 -7.27
CA MET A 95 15.92 -2.99 -8.02
C MET A 95 15.91 -2.25 -9.37
N ALA A 96 14.78 -2.18 -10.06
CA ALA A 96 14.68 -1.43 -11.31
C ALA A 96 14.89 0.07 -11.08
N VAL A 97 14.37 0.64 -9.98
CA VAL A 97 14.59 2.04 -9.62
C VAL A 97 16.05 2.27 -9.21
N SER A 98 16.61 1.44 -8.35
CA SER A 98 18.00 1.51 -7.90
C SER A 98 18.99 1.49 -9.09
N ASN A 99 18.73 0.61 -10.07
CA ASN A 99 19.56 0.47 -11.27
C ASN A 99 19.26 1.50 -12.38
N GLY A 100 18.26 2.38 -12.21
CA GLY A 100 17.88 3.39 -13.19
C GLY A 100 17.19 2.83 -14.43
N VAL A 101 16.62 1.63 -14.36
CA VAL A 101 15.76 1.02 -15.39
C VAL A 101 14.36 1.64 -15.33
N ALA A 102 13.87 1.91 -14.11
CA ALA A 102 12.71 2.73 -13.83
C ALA A 102 13.12 3.98 -13.05
N ASP A 103 12.32 5.02 -13.11
CA ASP A 103 12.54 6.28 -12.38
C ASP A 103 11.75 6.32 -11.08
N VAL A 104 10.52 5.80 -11.09
CA VAL A 104 9.60 5.79 -9.95
C VAL A 104 8.92 4.43 -9.83
N CYS A 105 8.71 3.99 -8.60
CA CYS A 105 7.89 2.80 -8.28
C CYS A 105 6.73 3.22 -7.39
N ILE A 106 5.49 2.90 -7.77
CA ILE A 106 4.29 3.16 -6.96
C ILE A 106 4.07 1.96 -6.05
N VAL A 107 3.93 2.23 -4.73
CA VAL A 107 3.61 1.24 -3.69
C VAL A 107 2.87 1.90 -2.54
N ASP A 108 2.43 1.13 -1.55
CA ASP A 108 1.97 1.68 -0.28
C ASP A 108 3.16 2.03 0.65
N LEU A 109 2.91 2.96 1.55
CA LEU A 109 3.92 3.47 2.47
C LEU A 109 4.58 2.37 3.32
N PRO A 110 3.85 1.43 3.96
CA PRO A 110 4.47 0.37 4.75
C PRO A 110 5.41 -0.53 3.94
N THR A 111 5.06 -0.82 2.68
CA THR A 111 5.92 -1.59 1.78
C THR A 111 7.19 -0.83 1.43
N ALA A 112 7.08 0.47 1.16
CA ALA A 112 8.22 1.33 0.89
C ALA A 112 9.14 1.44 2.12
N GLU A 113 8.60 1.69 3.31
CA GLU A 113 9.36 1.80 4.56
C GLU A 113 10.13 0.52 4.88
N SER A 114 9.49 -0.64 4.70
CA SER A 114 10.15 -1.93 4.87
C SER A 114 11.33 -2.11 3.91
N ALA A 115 11.19 -1.67 2.66
CA ALA A 115 12.25 -1.76 1.66
C ALA A 115 13.47 -0.88 1.99
N LEU A 116 13.24 0.32 2.52
CA LEU A 116 14.33 1.25 2.86
C LEU A 116 15.19 0.78 4.04
N LEU A 117 14.73 -0.19 4.82
CA LEU A 117 15.57 -0.81 5.86
C LEU A 117 16.80 -1.53 5.28
N THR A 118 16.73 -1.91 4.00
CA THR A 118 17.80 -2.67 3.33
C THR A 118 18.33 -2.01 2.07
N ASN A 119 17.77 -0.86 1.65
CA ASN A 119 18.13 -0.16 0.42
C ASN A 119 18.41 1.32 0.69
N ASP A 120 19.66 1.63 1.04
CA ASP A 120 20.09 2.98 1.42
C ASP A 120 20.11 3.99 0.24
N ASP A 121 20.05 3.51 -1.00
CA ASP A 121 20.07 4.31 -2.24
C ASP A 121 18.69 4.70 -2.75
N LEU A 122 17.64 4.33 -2.04
CA LEU A 122 16.26 4.69 -2.34
C LEU A 122 15.73 5.75 -1.39
N ALA A 123 14.72 6.48 -1.83
CA ALA A 123 13.98 7.45 -1.03
C ALA A 123 12.47 7.27 -1.27
N ILE A 124 11.69 7.55 -0.21
CA ILE A 124 10.22 7.55 -0.27
C ILE A 124 9.77 9.00 -0.46
N ILE A 125 8.86 9.19 -1.40
CA ILE A 125 8.18 10.46 -1.59
C ILE A 125 6.68 10.23 -1.34
N GLN A 126 6.17 10.89 -0.32
CA GLN A 126 4.74 11.09 -0.10
C GLN A 126 4.35 12.43 -0.69
N PHE A 127 3.33 12.45 -1.52
CA PHE A 127 2.85 13.69 -2.12
C PHE A 127 2.01 14.50 -1.14
N ASP A 128 1.91 15.80 -1.38
CA ASP A 128 1.00 16.69 -0.67
C ASP A 128 -0.44 16.19 -0.83
N GLU A 129 -1.24 16.20 0.23
CA GLU A 129 -2.64 15.73 0.24
C GLU A 129 -3.52 16.38 -0.84
N SER A 130 -3.19 17.61 -1.23
CA SER A 130 -3.92 18.36 -2.26
C SER A 130 -3.60 17.94 -3.69
N ASP A 131 -2.53 17.16 -3.90
CA ASP A 131 -2.04 16.74 -5.22
C ASP A 131 -1.30 15.40 -5.12
N THR A 132 -2.07 14.35 -4.90
CA THR A 132 -1.62 12.97 -4.71
C THR A 132 -2.44 12.02 -5.55
N PHE A 133 -2.09 10.74 -5.50
CA PHE A 133 -2.88 9.69 -6.15
C PHE A 133 -4.32 9.69 -5.61
N THR A 134 -5.27 9.63 -6.54
CA THR A 134 -6.67 9.41 -6.22
C THR A 134 -7.02 7.95 -6.47
N GLY A 135 -7.64 7.30 -5.52
CA GLY A 135 -8.09 5.92 -5.64
C GLY A 135 -9.44 5.77 -4.94
N ASP A 136 -10.14 4.70 -5.26
CA ASP A 136 -11.30 4.32 -4.48
C ASP A 136 -10.84 3.96 -3.06
N ASP A 137 -11.61 4.35 -2.05
CA ASP A 137 -11.38 3.96 -0.66
C ASP A 137 -11.18 2.45 -0.52
N GLU A 138 -11.72 1.67 -1.44
CA GLU A 138 -11.57 0.23 -1.55
C GLU A 138 -10.11 -0.22 -1.74
N MET A 139 -9.24 0.62 -2.29
CA MET A 139 -7.85 0.25 -2.59
C MET A 139 -6.90 0.51 -1.42
N VAL A 140 -7.24 1.44 -0.56
CA VAL A 140 -6.37 1.90 0.53
C VAL A 140 -6.80 1.42 1.91
N ASN A 141 -8.09 1.07 2.11
CA ASN A 141 -8.59 0.61 3.39
C ASN A 141 -8.08 -0.80 3.76
N VAL A 142 -7.89 -1.04 5.03
CA VAL A 142 -7.54 -2.36 5.57
C VAL A 142 -8.53 -2.73 6.66
N CYS A 143 -9.23 -3.84 6.47
CA CYS A 143 -10.29 -4.32 7.34
C CYS A 143 -10.02 -5.74 7.82
N ILE A 144 -10.69 -6.15 8.89
CA ILE A 144 -10.79 -7.55 9.29
C ILE A 144 -11.96 -8.16 8.52
N ALA A 145 -11.72 -9.29 7.84
CA ALA A 145 -12.76 -10.03 7.15
C ALA A 145 -13.18 -11.26 7.97
N THR A 146 -14.47 -11.56 7.99
CA THR A 146 -15.05 -12.78 8.56
C THR A 146 -15.86 -13.52 7.51
N ARG A 147 -16.31 -14.73 7.82
CA ARG A 147 -17.26 -15.43 6.95
C ARG A 147 -18.52 -14.58 6.77
N LYS A 148 -19.10 -14.61 5.58
CA LYS A 148 -20.25 -13.77 5.21
C LYS A 148 -21.41 -13.85 6.19
N ASP A 149 -21.67 -15.04 6.72
CA ASP A 149 -22.81 -15.30 7.60
C ASP A 149 -22.46 -15.15 9.10
N ASP A 150 -21.20 -14.90 9.44
CA ASP A 150 -20.76 -14.73 10.82
C ASP A 150 -20.67 -13.25 11.23
N THR A 151 -21.82 -12.58 11.17
CA THR A 151 -21.93 -11.18 11.60
C THR A 151 -21.65 -11.02 13.09
N ALA A 152 -21.95 -12.04 13.92
CA ALA A 152 -21.71 -12.00 15.35
C ALA A 152 -20.21 -11.93 15.69
N LEU A 153 -19.36 -12.61 14.93
CA LEU A 153 -17.91 -12.50 15.08
C LEU A 153 -17.42 -11.14 14.57
N CYS A 154 -17.95 -10.67 13.42
CA CYS A 154 -17.61 -9.37 12.86
C CYS A 154 -17.91 -8.23 13.87
N ASP A 155 -19.09 -8.24 14.49
CA ASP A 155 -19.50 -7.26 15.51
C ASP A 155 -18.60 -7.30 16.76
N LYS A 156 -18.19 -8.49 17.18
CA LYS A 156 -17.25 -8.64 18.32
C LYS A 156 -15.88 -8.09 18.00
N LEU A 157 -15.37 -8.33 16.79
CA LEU A 157 -14.08 -7.81 16.33
C LEU A 157 -14.14 -6.29 16.21
N GLN A 158 -15.24 -5.74 15.67
CA GLN A 158 -15.47 -4.30 15.63
C GLN A 158 -15.45 -3.70 17.05
N GLY A 159 -16.20 -4.28 17.99
CA GLY A 159 -16.21 -3.80 19.38
C GLY A 159 -14.84 -3.89 20.07
N ALA A 160 -14.02 -4.88 19.72
CA ALA A 160 -12.66 -4.98 20.21
C ALA A 160 -11.76 -3.88 19.62
N MET A 161 -11.87 -3.60 18.31
CA MET A 161 -11.16 -2.52 17.64
C MET A 161 -11.51 -1.16 18.25
N ASP A 162 -12.80 -0.90 18.47
CA ASP A 162 -13.28 0.34 19.10
C ASP A 162 -12.69 0.50 20.51
N SER A 163 -12.66 -0.59 21.30
CA SER A 163 -12.11 -0.59 22.65
C SER A 163 -10.61 -0.36 22.70
N LEU A 164 -9.88 -0.80 21.68
CA LEU A 164 -8.44 -0.62 21.51
C LEU A 164 -8.09 0.74 20.90
N GLY A 165 -9.09 1.46 20.37
CA GLY A 165 -8.90 2.72 19.65
C GLY A 165 -8.23 2.55 18.29
N TRP A 166 -8.45 1.41 17.62
CA TRP A 166 -7.90 1.16 16.29
C TRP A 166 -8.58 1.97 15.19
N ASN A 167 -9.70 2.61 15.50
CA ASN A 167 -10.37 3.56 14.59
C ASN A 167 -9.73 4.95 14.61
N ASP A 168 -8.77 5.19 15.50
CA ASP A 168 -8.01 6.43 15.59
C ASP A 168 -6.79 6.31 14.68
N LYS A 169 -6.76 7.13 13.61
CA LYS A 169 -5.69 7.09 12.59
C LYS A 169 -4.31 7.34 13.21
N ASP A 170 -4.18 8.38 14.03
CA ASP A 170 -2.89 8.77 14.61
C ASP A 170 -2.31 7.64 15.48
N LYS A 171 -3.19 7.00 16.26
CA LYS A 171 -2.83 5.88 17.12
C LYS A 171 -2.41 4.64 16.33
N MET A 172 -3.09 4.39 15.21
CA MET A 172 -2.75 3.28 14.35
C MET A 172 -1.44 3.52 13.59
N ASP A 173 -1.21 4.74 13.13
CA ASP A 173 0.04 5.13 12.48
C ASP A 173 1.24 4.99 13.44
N GLU A 174 1.09 5.41 14.72
CA GLU A 174 2.11 5.18 15.76
C GLU A 174 2.36 3.67 16.00
N LEU A 175 1.29 2.87 16.05
CA LEU A 175 1.40 1.43 16.22
C LEU A 175 2.14 0.78 15.03
N MET A 176 1.80 1.13 13.81
CA MET A 176 2.44 0.62 12.59
C MET A 176 3.91 1.00 12.55
N ALA A 177 4.27 2.24 12.86
CA ALA A 177 5.66 2.68 12.96
C ALA A 177 6.44 1.87 14.01
N SER A 178 5.83 1.56 15.16
CA SER A 178 6.47 0.75 16.20
C SER A 178 6.72 -0.70 15.76
N VAL A 179 5.80 -1.28 14.99
CA VAL A 179 5.90 -2.66 14.48
C VAL A 179 7.01 -2.76 13.42
N LEU A 180 7.13 -1.76 12.55
CA LEU A 180 8.20 -1.73 11.54
C LEU A 180 9.60 -1.79 12.17
N THR A 181 9.81 -1.12 13.29
CA THR A 181 11.09 -1.16 13.99
C THR A 181 11.42 -2.52 14.63
N GLN A 182 10.43 -3.40 14.78
CA GLN A 182 10.57 -4.72 15.39
C GLN A 182 10.67 -5.84 14.33
N GLN A 183 10.55 -5.52 13.06
CA GLN A 183 10.70 -6.51 12.00
C GLN A 183 12.16 -6.98 11.94
N PRO A 184 12.41 -8.30 11.85
CA PRO A 184 13.75 -8.78 11.56
C PRO A 184 14.18 -8.27 10.19
N ALA A 185 15.45 -7.85 10.08
CA ALA A 185 16.02 -7.52 8.78
C ALA A 185 15.82 -8.71 7.83
N ALA A 186 15.32 -8.46 6.62
CA ALA A 186 15.19 -9.50 5.61
C ALA A 186 16.58 -10.08 5.32
N GLU A 187 16.71 -11.42 5.48
CA GLU A 187 17.93 -12.16 5.12
C GLU A 187 18.12 -12.23 3.60
#